data_1686c81cd82dd002536e39e77d6d13a0
#
_entry.id   1686c81cd82dd002536e39e77d6d13a0
#
_cell.length_a   1.000
_cell.length_b   1.000
_cell.length_c   1.000
_cell.angle_alpha   90.00
_cell.angle_beta   90.00
_cell.angle_gamma   90.00
#
_symmetry.space_group_name_H-M   'P 1'
#
loop_
_entity.id
_entity.type
_entity.pdbx_description
1 polymer ?
#
loop_
_entity_poly.entity_id
_entity_poly.type
_entity_poly.pdbx_seq_one_letter_code
_entity_poly.pdbx_strand_id
1 'polypeptide(L)'
;MYTFKELKRATKQDTVSLPKLKVALLGDTATQLLATAIKGEGILRNYNIELWEAEYNQVERQIMDPTSDYYQFEPDYTIIFHSTHKLLEKHSLVNSDLQNKLADDRLDFVRLLCEQGIGRVIYYNYPEIEDTIWGSYATKVQSSFTYQLTKLNYELMNISQAYPNFFICNLAGISAKYGRNFMFDSSVYVNTEIILSLDALPIISSRTIDIIAAIQGKFKKCLLLDLDNTIWGGVVGDDGWENIQVGHGLG
;
A
#
# COMPACT_ATOMS: atom_id res chain seq x y z
N MET A 1 7.67 -9.83 12.79
CA MET A 1 7.30 -9.61 11.38
C MET A 1 7.71 -10.84 10.60
N TYR A 2 6.85 -11.35 9.74
CA TYR A 2 7.14 -12.53 8.94
C TYR A 2 8.07 -12.19 7.77
N THR A 3 8.82 -13.18 7.30
CA THR A 3 9.59 -13.12 6.05
C THR A 3 8.71 -13.51 4.86
N PHE A 4 9.07 -13.16 3.63
CA PHE A 4 8.34 -13.59 2.43
C PHE A 4 8.28 -15.13 2.32
N LYS A 5 9.35 -15.83 2.75
CA LYS A 5 9.39 -17.30 2.77
C LYS A 5 8.32 -17.90 3.69
N GLU A 6 8.11 -17.30 4.86
CA GLU A 6 7.08 -17.72 5.81
C GLU A 6 5.68 -17.43 5.26
N LEU A 7 5.45 -16.26 4.66
CA LEU A 7 4.18 -15.94 3.99
C LEU A 7 3.88 -16.94 2.85
N LYS A 8 4.86 -17.22 2.00
CA LYS A 8 4.72 -18.25 0.94
C LYS A 8 4.43 -19.64 1.49
N ARG A 9 5.00 -19.99 2.66
CA ARG A 9 4.69 -21.26 3.34
C ARG A 9 3.26 -21.28 3.87
N ALA A 10 2.79 -20.15 4.42
CA ALA A 10 1.43 -20.04 4.95
C ALA A 10 0.36 -20.27 3.88
N THR A 11 0.60 -19.93 2.60
CA THR A 11 -0.37 -20.19 1.52
C THR A 11 -0.67 -21.67 1.28
N LYS A 12 0.09 -22.60 1.87
CA LYS A 12 -0.12 -24.05 1.77
C LYS A 12 -0.95 -24.62 2.93
N GLN A 13 -1.36 -23.80 3.88
CA GLN A 13 -2.17 -24.23 5.03
C GLN A 13 -3.63 -24.45 4.58
N ASP A 14 -4.34 -25.30 5.32
CA ASP A 14 -5.78 -25.47 5.13
C ASP A 14 -6.53 -24.21 5.60
N THR A 15 -7.39 -23.71 4.74
CA THR A 15 -8.14 -22.46 4.96
C THR A 15 -9.67 -22.67 4.97
N VAL A 16 -10.14 -23.91 4.92
CA VAL A 16 -11.57 -24.24 4.79
C VAL A 16 -12.41 -23.63 5.90
N SER A 17 -11.88 -23.57 7.12
CA SER A 17 -12.59 -23.00 8.29
C SER A 17 -12.48 -21.48 8.43
N LEU A 18 -11.69 -20.82 7.59
CA LEU A 18 -11.45 -19.37 7.68
C LEU A 18 -12.50 -18.57 6.89
N PRO A 19 -12.87 -17.37 7.37
CA PRO A 19 -13.77 -16.49 6.63
C PRO A 19 -13.16 -16.12 5.27
N LYS A 20 -13.93 -16.37 4.21
CA LYS A 20 -13.54 -16.11 2.83
C LYS A 20 -13.68 -14.63 2.49
N LEU A 21 -12.67 -14.06 1.84
CA LEU A 21 -12.64 -12.72 1.30
C LEU A 21 -12.21 -12.78 -0.17
N LYS A 22 -13.00 -12.18 -1.05
CA LYS A 22 -12.65 -12.02 -2.46
C LYS A 22 -11.84 -10.74 -2.65
N VAL A 23 -10.61 -10.87 -3.12
CA VAL A 23 -9.69 -9.75 -3.33
C VAL A 23 -9.24 -9.72 -4.78
N ALA A 24 -9.52 -8.62 -5.49
CA ALA A 24 -8.95 -8.37 -6.81
C ALA A 24 -7.65 -7.56 -6.66
N LEU A 25 -6.58 -8.00 -7.31
CA LEU A 25 -5.31 -7.29 -7.39
C LEU A 25 -5.03 -6.90 -8.83
N LEU A 26 -4.95 -5.60 -9.08
CA LEU A 26 -4.67 -5.03 -10.39
C LEU A 26 -3.40 -4.17 -10.32
N GLY A 27 -2.48 -4.37 -11.25
CA GLY A 27 -1.22 -3.64 -11.28
C GLY A 27 -0.70 -3.36 -12.69
N ASP A 28 0.18 -2.37 -12.78
CA ASP A 28 0.90 -2.00 -14.01
C ASP A 28 2.30 -2.64 -14.11
N THR A 29 2.64 -3.48 -13.13
CA THR A 29 3.88 -4.27 -13.06
C THR A 29 3.56 -5.69 -12.63
N ALA A 30 4.55 -6.58 -12.56
CA ALA A 30 4.36 -7.96 -12.09
C ALA A 30 3.98 -8.01 -10.61
N THR A 31 2.79 -8.55 -10.30
CA THR A 31 2.19 -8.54 -8.95
C THR A 31 2.13 -9.91 -8.27
N GLN A 32 2.60 -10.99 -8.91
CA GLN A 32 2.47 -12.37 -8.42
C GLN A 32 3.08 -12.60 -7.03
N LEU A 33 4.22 -11.94 -6.75
CA LEU A 33 4.85 -12.05 -5.44
C LEU A 33 4.07 -11.26 -4.37
N LEU A 34 3.53 -10.10 -4.73
CA LEU A 34 2.64 -9.33 -3.86
C LEU A 34 1.36 -10.12 -3.56
N ALA A 35 0.75 -10.73 -4.57
CA ALA A 35 -0.41 -11.60 -4.40
C ALA A 35 -0.13 -12.75 -3.41
N THR A 36 1.04 -13.40 -3.56
CA THR A 36 1.49 -14.46 -2.65
C THR A 36 1.65 -13.94 -1.22
N ALA A 37 2.25 -12.75 -1.05
CA ALA A 37 2.44 -12.15 0.27
C ALA A 37 1.11 -11.77 0.93
N ILE A 38 0.16 -11.18 0.19
CA ILE A 38 -1.17 -10.82 0.69
C ILE A 38 -1.94 -12.07 1.12
N LYS A 39 -1.94 -13.14 0.31
CA LYS A 39 -2.56 -14.42 0.69
C LYS A 39 -1.96 -14.98 1.96
N GLY A 40 -0.63 -15.05 2.03
CA GLY A 40 0.07 -15.58 3.20
C GLY A 40 -0.20 -14.80 4.48
N GLU A 41 -0.14 -13.47 4.42
CA GLU A 41 -0.45 -12.60 5.55
C GLU A 41 -1.91 -12.74 5.98
N GLY A 42 -2.83 -12.84 5.00
CA GLY A 42 -4.25 -13.07 5.27
C GLY A 42 -4.47 -14.35 6.09
N ILE A 43 -3.87 -15.47 5.68
CA ILE A 43 -4.00 -16.76 6.37
C ILE A 43 -3.46 -16.67 7.79
N LEU A 44 -2.29 -16.06 8.00
CA LEU A 44 -1.71 -15.87 9.32
C LEU A 44 -2.55 -14.95 10.22
N ARG A 45 -3.45 -14.17 9.64
CA ARG A 45 -4.45 -13.35 10.35
C ARG A 45 -5.86 -13.91 10.31
N ASN A 46 -6.00 -15.21 10.06
CA ASN A 46 -7.26 -15.94 10.04
C ASN A 46 -8.25 -15.46 8.97
N TYR A 47 -7.75 -15.16 7.76
CA TYR A 47 -8.56 -14.91 6.57
C TYR A 47 -8.24 -15.92 5.47
N ASN A 48 -9.26 -16.42 4.80
CA ASN A 48 -9.10 -17.15 3.52
C ASN A 48 -9.26 -16.16 2.38
N ILE A 49 -8.14 -15.68 1.82
CA ILE A 49 -8.15 -14.72 0.70
C ILE A 49 -8.22 -15.49 -0.61
N GLU A 50 -9.41 -15.45 -1.25
CA GLU A 50 -9.57 -15.78 -2.64
C GLU A 50 -9.13 -14.58 -3.48
N LEU A 51 -7.93 -14.65 -4.04
CA LEU A 51 -7.33 -13.56 -4.77
C LEU A 51 -7.40 -13.85 -6.28
N TRP A 52 -8.04 -12.92 -7.01
CA TRP A 52 -7.97 -12.82 -8.46
C TRP A 52 -6.95 -11.73 -8.83
N GLU A 53 -6.10 -12.03 -9.78
CA GLU A 53 -5.05 -11.15 -10.26
C GLU A 53 -5.31 -10.80 -11.72
N ALA A 54 -5.39 -9.51 -12.04
CA ALA A 54 -5.51 -9.08 -13.42
C ALA A 54 -4.22 -9.35 -14.21
N GLU A 55 -4.37 -9.59 -15.50
CA GLU A 55 -3.21 -9.65 -16.38
C GLU A 55 -2.46 -8.32 -16.39
N TYR A 56 -1.18 -8.41 -16.69
CA TYR A 56 -0.26 -7.28 -16.72
C TYR A 56 -0.81 -6.10 -17.53
N ASN A 57 -0.72 -4.89 -16.93
CA ASN A 57 -1.11 -3.61 -17.53
C ASN A 57 -2.57 -3.55 -18.05
N GLN A 58 -3.49 -4.25 -17.39
CA GLN A 58 -4.91 -4.29 -17.76
C GLN A 58 -5.80 -3.50 -16.78
N VAL A 59 -5.22 -2.68 -15.90
CA VAL A 59 -5.97 -2.00 -14.81
C VAL A 59 -7.14 -1.19 -15.36
N GLU A 60 -6.86 -0.26 -16.27
CA GLU A 60 -7.87 0.64 -16.83
C GLU A 60 -8.93 -0.14 -17.62
N ARG A 61 -8.52 -1.12 -18.42
CA ARG A 61 -9.43 -1.96 -19.20
C ARG A 61 -10.39 -2.75 -18.31
N GLN A 62 -9.87 -3.37 -17.26
CA GLN A 62 -10.68 -4.18 -16.35
C GLN A 62 -11.73 -3.33 -15.60
N ILE A 63 -11.40 -2.09 -15.27
CA ILE A 63 -12.31 -1.17 -14.56
C ILE A 63 -13.32 -0.52 -15.52
N MET A 64 -12.93 -0.19 -16.76
CA MET A 64 -13.78 0.51 -17.71
C MET A 64 -14.75 -0.41 -18.45
N ASP A 65 -14.48 -1.71 -18.51
CA ASP A 65 -15.34 -2.69 -19.21
C ASP A 65 -16.24 -3.42 -18.19
N PRO A 66 -17.55 -3.11 -18.13
CA PRO A 66 -18.46 -3.78 -17.20
C PRO A 66 -18.60 -5.29 -17.44
N THR A 67 -18.13 -5.82 -18.58
CA THR A 67 -18.18 -7.24 -18.93
C THR A 67 -16.88 -7.97 -18.59
N SER A 68 -15.90 -7.26 -18.03
CA SER A 68 -14.58 -7.80 -17.71
C SER A 68 -14.62 -8.89 -16.61
N ASP A 69 -13.57 -9.68 -16.55
CA ASP A 69 -13.40 -10.69 -15.52
C ASP A 69 -13.39 -10.12 -14.10
N TYR A 70 -12.98 -8.85 -13.94
CA TYR A 70 -13.04 -8.11 -12.69
C TYR A 70 -14.47 -8.02 -12.16
N TYR A 71 -15.43 -7.62 -13.00
CA TYR A 71 -16.84 -7.53 -12.60
C TYR A 71 -17.48 -8.90 -12.40
N GLN A 72 -17.06 -9.92 -13.18
CA GLN A 72 -17.53 -11.29 -12.98
C GLN A 72 -17.00 -11.92 -11.68
N PHE A 73 -15.82 -11.54 -11.25
CA PHE A 73 -15.24 -12.00 -9.98
C PHE A 73 -15.96 -11.43 -8.76
N GLU A 74 -16.58 -10.25 -8.84
CA GLU A 74 -17.28 -9.57 -7.74
C GLU A 74 -16.44 -9.46 -6.46
N PRO A 75 -15.33 -8.71 -6.45
CA PRO A 75 -14.44 -8.61 -5.30
C PRO A 75 -15.08 -7.86 -4.12
N ASP A 76 -14.80 -8.30 -2.89
CA ASP A 76 -15.08 -7.54 -1.66
C ASP A 76 -14.10 -6.34 -1.52
N TYR A 77 -12.87 -6.55 -1.97
CA TYR A 77 -11.77 -5.58 -1.94
C TYR A 77 -11.03 -5.56 -3.27
N THR A 78 -10.78 -4.35 -3.76
CA THR A 78 -9.98 -4.10 -4.97
C THR A 78 -8.68 -3.42 -4.59
N ILE A 79 -7.55 -4.07 -4.84
CA ILE A 79 -6.21 -3.52 -4.59
C ILE A 79 -5.66 -3.02 -5.90
N ILE A 80 -5.24 -1.74 -5.93
CA ILE A 80 -4.61 -1.11 -7.09
C ILE A 80 -3.17 -0.78 -6.76
N PHE A 81 -2.25 -1.36 -7.53
CA PHE A 81 -0.83 -1.08 -7.48
C PHE A 81 -0.33 -0.47 -8.79
N HIS A 82 -0.21 0.85 -8.82
CA HIS A 82 0.49 1.57 -9.88
C HIS A 82 1.90 1.94 -9.42
N SER A 83 2.88 1.60 -10.21
CA SER A 83 4.28 1.84 -9.91
C SER A 83 4.70 3.28 -10.17
N THR A 84 5.46 3.87 -9.25
CA THR A 84 6.06 5.20 -9.48
C THR A 84 7.02 5.19 -10.67
N HIS A 85 7.70 4.06 -10.92
CA HIS A 85 8.64 3.93 -12.04
C HIS A 85 7.93 4.00 -13.39
N LYS A 86 6.81 3.28 -13.56
CA LYS A 86 5.97 3.37 -14.79
C LYS A 86 5.38 4.77 -14.97
N LEU A 87 5.01 5.41 -13.85
CA LEU A 87 4.52 6.79 -13.89
C LEU A 87 5.61 7.76 -14.34
N LEU A 88 6.85 7.62 -13.84
CA LEU A 88 8.01 8.42 -14.27
C LEU A 88 8.35 8.16 -15.74
N GLU A 89 8.36 6.91 -16.17
CA GLU A 89 8.57 6.54 -17.57
C GLU A 89 7.57 7.24 -18.49
N LYS A 90 6.27 7.14 -18.18
CA LYS A 90 5.21 7.83 -18.92
C LYS A 90 5.40 9.34 -18.94
N HIS A 91 5.76 9.94 -17.81
CA HIS A 91 6.03 11.38 -17.70
C HIS A 91 7.19 11.81 -18.59
N SER A 92 8.27 11.03 -18.67
CA SER A 92 9.48 11.36 -19.44
C SER A 92 9.28 11.28 -20.96
N LEU A 93 8.25 10.55 -21.42
CA LEU A 93 7.98 10.35 -22.85
C LEU A 93 7.07 11.42 -23.47
N VAL A 94 6.51 12.33 -22.66
CA VAL A 94 5.55 13.33 -23.13
C VAL A 94 6.09 14.74 -22.98
N ASN A 95 5.48 15.70 -23.71
CA ASN A 95 5.84 17.11 -23.63
C ASN A 95 5.35 17.77 -22.32
N SER A 96 5.81 19.00 -22.05
CA SER A 96 5.52 19.73 -20.82
C SER A 96 4.02 19.96 -20.56
N ASP A 97 3.21 20.12 -21.62
CA ASP A 97 1.77 20.35 -21.48
C ASP A 97 1.07 19.10 -20.93
N LEU A 98 1.48 17.91 -21.39
CA LEU A 98 0.99 16.63 -20.87
C LEU A 98 1.62 16.28 -19.52
N GLN A 99 2.90 16.64 -19.29
CA GLN A 99 3.54 16.49 -18.00
C GLN A 99 2.77 17.24 -16.90
N ASN A 100 2.29 18.45 -17.17
CA ASN A 100 1.48 19.25 -16.25
C ASN A 100 0.14 18.60 -15.87
N LYS A 101 -0.36 17.65 -16.65
CA LYS A 101 -1.64 16.96 -16.42
C LYS A 101 -1.49 15.60 -15.76
N LEU A 102 -0.26 15.12 -15.54
CA LEU A 102 -0.01 13.76 -15.05
C LEU A 102 -0.82 13.42 -13.79
N ALA A 103 -0.81 14.32 -12.80
CA ALA A 103 -1.56 14.12 -11.56
C ALA A 103 -3.07 14.13 -11.83
N ASP A 104 -3.58 15.10 -12.59
CA ASP A 104 -5.00 15.26 -12.86
C ASP A 104 -5.56 14.06 -13.63
N ASP A 105 -4.88 13.62 -14.70
CA ASP A 105 -5.27 12.44 -15.47
C ASP A 105 -5.35 11.17 -14.61
N ARG A 106 -4.39 11.01 -13.68
CA ARG A 106 -4.41 9.87 -12.76
C ARG A 106 -5.52 9.98 -11.71
N LEU A 107 -5.79 11.18 -11.21
CA LEU A 107 -6.87 11.43 -10.25
C LEU A 107 -8.24 11.24 -10.88
N ASP A 108 -8.43 11.58 -12.15
CA ASP A 108 -9.67 11.32 -12.87
C ASP A 108 -9.96 9.83 -12.99
N PHE A 109 -8.92 9.01 -13.27
CA PHE A 109 -9.04 7.56 -13.22
C PHE A 109 -9.41 7.07 -11.80
N VAL A 110 -8.79 7.62 -10.76
CA VAL A 110 -9.08 7.22 -9.37
C VAL A 110 -10.53 7.57 -8.98
N ARG A 111 -11.04 8.73 -9.40
CA ARG A 111 -12.45 9.08 -9.18
C ARG A 111 -13.39 8.12 -9.89
N LEU A 112 -13.11 7.81 -11.15
CA LEU A 112 -13.86 6.80 -11.91
C LEU A 112 -13.85 5.43 -11.20
N LEU A 113 -12.69 5.01 -10.68
CA LEU A 113 -12.56 3.78 -9.90
C LEU A 113 -13.41 3.81 -8.62
N CYS A 114 -13.47 4.94 -7.92
CA CYS A 114 -14.32 5.10 -6.73
C CYS A 114 -15.81 5.03 -7.04
N GLU A 115 -16.22 5.49 -8.23
CA GLU A 115 -17.62 5.55 -8.67
C GLU A 115 -18.10 4.23 -9.29
N GLN A 116 -17.25 3.56 -10.05
CA GLN A 116 -17.60 2.35 -10.80
C GLN A 116 -17.03 1.07 -10.20
N GLY A 117 -15.99 1.16 -9.38
CA GLY A 117 -15.35 0.00 -8.78
C GLY A 117 -16.27 -0.77 -7.83
N ILE A 118 -16.12 -2.09 -7.82
CA ILE A 118 -16.85 -2.97 -6.91
C ILE A 118 -16.15 -3.06 -5.57
N GLY A 119 -16.92 -3.07 -4.49
CA GLY A 119 -16.42 -3.28 -3.14
C GLY A 119 -15.64 -2.08 -2.59
N ARG A 120 -14.61 -2.36 -1.81
CA ARG A 120 -13.73 -1.37 -1.18
C ARG A 120 -12.40 -1.32 -1.89
N VAL A 121 -11.97 -0.12 -2.27
CA VAL A 121 -10.72 0.11 -3.00
C VAL A 121 -9.59 0.39 -2.03
N ILE A 122 -8.49 -0.36 -2.14
CA ILE A 122 -7.23 -0.10 -1.44
C ILE A 122 -6.21 0.32 -2.50
N TYR A 123 -5.91 1.60 -2.54
CA TYR A 123 -4.99 2.18 -3.52
C TYR A 123 -3.61 2.38 -2.88
N TYR A 124 -2.56 1.92 -3.55
CA TYR A 124 -1.20 2.13 -3.09
C TYR A 124 -0.71 3.48 -3.60
N ASN A 125 -0.38 4.40 -2.67
CA ASN A 125 0.19 5.68 -3.05
C ASN A 125 1.64 5.54 -3.52
N TYR A 126 2.22 6.61 -4.04
CA TYR A 126 3.46 6.59 -4.78
C TYR A 126 4.65 6.96 -3.91
N PRO A 127 5.62 6.04 -3.68
CA PRO A 127 6.92 6.39 -3.13
C PRO A 127 7.64 7.41 -3.99
N GLU A 128 8.33 8.34 -3.35
CA GLU A 128 9.06 9.40 -4.04
C GLU A 128 10.25 8.83 -4.82
N ILE A 129 10.42 9.33 -6.05
CA ILE A 129 11.59 9.10 -6.90
C ILE A 129 12.14 10.47 -7.25
N GLU A 130 13.45 10.66 -7.08
CA GLU A 130 14.10 11.93 -7.37
C GLU A 130 14.00 12.29 -8.85
N ASP A 131 13.58 13.53 -9.12
CA ASP A 131 13.66 14.13 -10.44
C ASP A 131 15.09 14.63 -10.66
N THR A 132 15.87 13.86 -11.39
CA THR A 132 17.29 14.17 -11.65
C THR A 132 17.48 15.36 -12.60
N ILE A 133 16.44 15.82 -13.31
CA ILE A 133 16.51 16.96 -14.24
C ILE A 133 16.54 18.28 -13.48
N TRP A 134 15.64 18.44 -12.52
CA TRP A 134 15.45 19.68 -11.79
C TRP A 134 16.04 19.66 -10.37
N GLY A 135 16.34 18.49 -9.82
CA GLY A 135 16.80 18.33 -8.44
C GLY A 135 15.88 19.07 -7.47
N SER A 136 16.46 19.78 -6.50
CA SER A 136 15.67 20.55 -5.50
C SER A 136 14.85 21.70 -6.11
N TYR A 137 15.12 22.13 -7.33
CA TYR A 137 14.34 23.17 -8.02
C TYR A 137 13.01 22.65 -8.58
N ALA A 138 12.83 21.32 -8.66
CA ALA A 138 11.64 20.67 -9.19
C ALA A 138 10.32 21.20 -8.58
N THR A 139 10.32 21.60 -7.31
CA THR A 139 9.15 22.16 -6.62
C THR A 139 8.66 23.49 -7.19
N LYS A 140 9.46 24.19 -7.99
CA LYS A 140 9.10 25.44 -8.69
C LYS A 140 8.61 25.21 -10.11
N VAL A 141 8.72 23.99 -10.63
CA VAL A 141 8.39 23.62 -12.01
C VAL A 141 7.17 22.70 -12.00
N GLN A 142 6.02 23.21 -12.41
CA GLN A 142 4.75 22.45 -12.37
C GLN A 142 4.80 21.17 -13.22
N SER A 143 5.53 21.19 -14.35
CA SER A 143 5.71 20.03 -15.21
C SER A 143 6.76 19.04 -14.70
N SER A 144 7.46 19.32 -13.59
CA SER A 144 8.41 18.37 -13.01
C SER A 144 7.70 17.15 -12.44
N PHE A 145 8.37 16.01 -12.49
CA PHE A 145 7.81 14.78 -11.92
C PHE A 145 7.58 14.89 -10.41
N THR A 146 8.52 15.49 -9.68
CA THR A 146 8.40 15.72 -8.24
C THR A 146 7.15 16.53 -7.89
N TYR A 147 6.89 17.64 -8.62
CA TYR A 147 5.69 18.45 -8.38
C TYR A 147 4.41 17.65 -8.61
N GLN A 148 4.33 16.96 -9.76
CA GLN A 148 3.16 16.17 -10.13
C GLN A 148 2.92 14.99 -9.17
N LEU A 149 3.97 14.30 -8.75
CA LEU A 149 3.87 13.19 -7.81
C LEU A 149 3.40 13.64 -6.41
N THR A 150 3.95 14.77 -5.93
CA THR A 150 3.56 15.35 -4.64
C THR A 150 2.10 15.80 -4.66
N LYS A 151 1.67 16.50 -5.74
CA LYS A 151 0.28 16.87 -5.97
C LYS A 151 -0.63 15.63 -5.97
N LEU A 152 -0.25 14.59 -6.72
CA LEU A 152 -1.01 13.35 -6.81
C LEU A 152 -1.20 12.70 -5.43
N ASN A 153 -0.12 12.51 -4.67
CA ASN A 153 -0.20 11.91 -3.34
C ASN A 153 -1.05 12.75 -2.37
N TYR A 154 -0.98 14.07 -2.44
CA TYR A 154 -1.81 14.96 -1.63
C TYR A 154 -3.30 14.83 -2.00
N GLU A 155 -3.62 14.88 -3.29
CA GLU A 155 -5.01 14.79 -3.76
C GLU A 155 -5.62 13.41 -3.53
N LEU A 156 -4.83 12.32 -3.54
CA LEU A 156 -5.31 11.00 -3.14
C LEU A 156 -5.84 10.99 -1.70
N MET A 157 -5.22 11.74 -0.78
CA MET A 157 -5.74 11.89 0.58
C MET A 157 -7.09 12.61 0.60
N ASN A 158 -7.26 13.66 -0.23
CA ASN A 158 -8.52 14.37 -0.35
C ASN A 158 -9.63 13.46 -0.92
N ILE A 159 -9.31 12.64 -1.92
CA ILE A 159 -10.22 11.63 -2.45
C ILE A 159 -10.62 10.63 -1.36
N SER A 160 -9.68 10.17 -0.54
CA SER A 160 -9.98 9.23 0.54
C SER A 160 -10.90 9.79 1.62
N GLN A 161 -10.95 11.10 1.79
CA GLN A 161 -11.94 11.76 2.67
C GLN A 161 -13.31 11.91 2.00
N ALA A 162 -13.34 12.06 0.68
CA ALA A 162 -14.58 12.25 -0.08
C ALA A 162 -15.31 10.93 -0.36
N TYR A 163 -14.59 9.82 -0.55
CA TYR A 163 -15.16 8.53 -0.92
C TYR A 163 -14.99 7.49 0.20
N PRO A 164 -16.07 7.06 0.87
CA PRO A 164 -15.98 6.15 2.03
C PRO A 164 -15.55 4.73 1.68
N ASN A 165 -15.56 4.37 0.39
CA ASN A 165 -15.09 3.09 -0.12
C ASN A 165 -13.63 3.09 -0.59
N PHE A 166 -12.92 4.23 -0.48
CA PHE A 166 -11.53 4.38 -0.93
C PHE A 166 -10.56 4.53 0.23
N PHE A 167 -9.54 3.69 0.25
CA PHE A 167 -8.52 3.61 1.30
C PHE A 167 -7.12 3.65 0.69
N ILE A 168 -6.19 4.28 1.38
CA ILE A 168 -4.81 4.40 0.92
C ILE A 168 -3.89 3.48 1.73
N CYS A 169 -3.19 2.57 1.05
CA CYS A 169 -2.02 1.90 1.61
C CYS A 169 -0.80 2.78 1.36
N ASN A 170 -0.21 3.31 2.44
CA ASN A 170 0.83 4.34 2.37
C ASN A 170 2.22 3.76 2.06
N LEU A 171 2.48 3.43 0.78
CA LEU A 171 3.81 2.98 0.34
C LEU A 171 4.87 4.08 0.46
N ALA A 172 4.50 5.35 0.24
CA ALA A 172 5.40 6.48 0.42
C ALA A 172 5.94 6.54 1.86
N GLY A 173 5.06 6.34 2.85
CA GLY A 173 5.46 6.29 4.26
C GLY A 173 6.33 5.07 4.61
N ILE A 174 6.06 3.91 4.00
CA ILE A 174 6.93 2.72 4.15
C ILE A 174 8.32 3.01 3.57
N SER A 175 8.38 3.58 2.36
CA SER A 175 9.63 3.95 1.71
C SER A 175 10.43 4.98 2.51
N ALA A 176 9.77 5.99 3.08
CA ALA A 176 10.40 6.99 3.94
C ALA A 176 10.99 6.36 5.22
N LYS A 177 10.32 5.35 5.80
CA LYS A 177 10.77 4.69 7.03
C LYS A 177 11.93 3.71 6.81
N TYR A 178 11.89 2.90 5.75
CA TYR A 178 12.82 1.80 5.54
C TYR A 178 13.87 2.09 4.46
N GLY A 179 13.69 3.14 3.70
CA GLY A 179 14.56 3.54 2.61
C GLY A 179 14.15 2.96 1.25
N ARG A 180 14.47 3.69 0.18
CA ARG A 180 14.12 3.31 -1.19
C ARG A 180 14.78 1.98 -1.61
N ASN A 181 16.04 1.78 -1.26
CA ASN A 181 16.79 0.57 -1.62
C ASN A 181 16.25 -0.68 -0.91
N PHE A 182 15.55 -0.50 0.21
CA PHE A 182 14.82 -1.59 0.85
C PHE A 182 13.52 -1.92 0.08
N MET A 183 12.83 -0.90 -0.43
CA MET A 183 11.55 -1.07 -1.11
C MET A 183 11.67 -1.68 -2.51
N PHE A 184 12.72 -1.30 -3.24
CA PHE A 184 12.85 -1.58 -4.66
C PHE A 184 14.16 -2.28 -4.97
N ASP A 185 14.09 -3.34 -5.78
CA ASP A 185 15.25 -4.06 -6.27
C ASP A 185 15.39 -3.85 -7.80
N SER A 186 16.25 -2.91 -8.18
CA SER A 186 16.48 -2.57 -9.58
C SER A 186 17.09 -3.74 -10.39
N SER A 187 17.82 -4.65 -9.74
CA SER A 187 18.44 -5.79 -10.41
C SER A 187 17.39 -6.83 -10.84
N VAL A 188 16.34 -6.98 -10.07
CA VAL A 188 15.21 -7.87 -10.38
C VAL A 188 14.26 -7.21 -11.37
N TYR A 189 14.00 -5.90 -11.23
CA TYR A 189 13.05 -5.17 -12.07
C TYR A 189 13.38 -5.27 -13.57
N VAL A 190 14.63 -5.06 -13.95
CA VAL A 190 15.06 -5.05 -15.37
C VAL A 190 14.72 -6.34 -16.11
N ASN A 191 14.73 -7.48 -15.40
CA ASN A 191 14.51 -8.79 -16.03
C ASN A 191 13.10 -9.34 -15.86
N THR A 192 12.35 -8.87 -14.86
CA THR A 192 11.10 -9.54 -14.44
C THR A 192 9.91 -8.59 -14.29
N GLU A 193 10.13 -7.29 -14.39
CA GLU A 193 9.14 -6.25 -14.07
C GLU A 193 8.61 -6.32 -12.62
N ILE A 194 9.27 -7.08 -11.75
CA ILE A 194 8.99 -7.12 -10.32
C ILE A 194 9.70 -5.95 -9.67
N ILE A 195 8.92 -5.00 -9.20
CA ILE A 195 9.46 -3.73 -8.68
C ILE A 195 9.72 -3.78 -7.18
N LEU A 196 8.85 -4.45 -6.43
CA LEU A 196 8.93 -4.54 -4.97
C LEU A 196 9.93 -5.62 -4.56
N SER A 197 10.85 -5.28 -3.65
CA SER A 197 11.80 -6.24 -3.10
C SER A 197 11.10 -7.31 -2.27
N LEU A 198 11.71 -8.50 -2.17
CA LEU A 198 11.19 -9.59 -1.33
C LEU A 198 11.10 -9.20 0.15
N ASP A 199 11.97 -8.31 0.62
CA ASP A 199 11.99 -7.86 2.01
C ASP A 199 10.89 -6.84 2.32
N ALA A 200 10.45 -6.07 1.32
CA ALA A 200 9.36 -5.11 1.46
C ALA A 200 7.97 -5.76 1.44
N LEU A 201 7.81 -6.88 0.72
CA LEU A 201 6.51 -7.54 0.55
C LEU A 201 5.81 -7.90 1.86
N PRO A 202 6.47 -8.41 2.91
CA PRO A 202 5.83 -8.70 4.19
C PRO A 202 5.27 -7.46 4.87
N ILE A 203 5.98 -6.33 4.78
CA ILE A 203 5.53 -5.06 5.36
C ILE A 203 4.31 -4.55 4.61
N ILE A 204 4.36 -4.56 3.29
CA ILE A 204 3.29 -4.08 2.42
C ILE A 204 2.03 -4.93 2.60
N SER A 205 2.16 -6.27 2.58
CA SER A 205 1.02 -7.17 2.79
C SER A 205 0.42 -7.01 4.19
N SER A 206 1.24 -6.84 5.23
CA SER A 206 0.76 -6.58 6.59
C SER A 206 -0.06 -5.28 6.65
N ARG A 207 0.42 -4.17 6.04
CA ARG A 207 -0.32 -2.91 5.98
C ARG A 207 -1.62 -3.02 5.20
N THR A 208 -1.62 -3.81 4.13
CA THR A 208 -2.83 -4.07 3.34
C THR A 208 -3.89 -4.81 4.18
N ILE A 209 -3.48 -5.87 4.89
CA ILE A 209 -4.38 -6.63 5.77
C ILE A 209 -4.81 -5.80 6.99
N ASP A 210 -3.96 -4.89 7.51
CA ASP A 210 -4.35 -3.93 8.56
C ASP A 210 -5.54 -3.08 8.13
N ILE A 211 -5.55 -2.59 6.88
CA ILE A 211 -6.67 -1.81 6.32
C ILE A 211 -7.93 -2.67 6.26
N ILE A 212 -7.85 -3.89 5.72
CA ILE A 212 -8.97 -4.83 5.66
C ILE A 212 -9.54 -5.10 7.06
N ALA A 213 -8.66 -5.36 8.03
CA ALA A 213 -9.04 -5.61 9.42
C ALA A 213 -9.71 -4.39 10.07
N ALA A 214 -9.20 -3.18 9.79
CA ALA A 214 -9.79 -1.93 10.28
C ALA A 214 -11.18 -1.69 9.70
N ILE A 215 -11.38 -1.89 8.38
CA ILE A 215 -12.69 -1.80 7.73
C ILE A 215 -13.70 -2.76 8.35
N GLN A 216 -13.26 -3.95 8.75
CA GLN A 216 -14.10 -4.95 9.43
C GLN A 216 -14.28 -4.70 10.94
N GLY A 217 -13.74 -3.61 11.47
CA GLY A 217 -13.81 -3.28 12.89
C GLY A 217 -12.94 -4.17 13.79
N LYS A 218 -12.01 -4.95 13.21
CA LYS A 218 -11.09 -5.83 13.93
C LYS A 218 -9.84 -5.09 14.41
N PHE A 219 -10.03 -4.00 15.16
CA PHE A 219 -8.94 -3.28 15.81
C PHE A 219 -9.10 -3.30 17.33
N LYS A 220 -7.97 -3.23 18.02
CA LYS A 220 -7.96 -3.18 19.47
C LYS A 220 -8.48 -1.82 19.95
N LYS A 221 -9.54 -1.82 20.74
CA LYS A 221 -10.18 -0.60 21.26
C LYS A 221 -9.61 -0.12 22.57
N CYS A 222 -8.90 -0.99 23.29
CA CYS A 222 -8.33 -0.70 24.60
C CYS A 222 -6.99 -1.41 24.77
N LEU A 223 -6.05 -0.74 25.41
CA LEU A 223 -4.78 -1.28 25.85
C LEU A 223 -4.75 -1.15 27.38
N LEU A 224 -4.71 -2.27 28.06
CA LEU A 224 -4.47 -2.34 29.51
C LEU A 224 -2.98 -2.60 29.70
N LEU A 225 -2.32 -1.71 30.43
CA LEU A 225 -0.91 -1.84 30.77
C LEU A 225 -0.77 -1.87 32.28
N ASP A 226 0.09 -2.75 32.76
CA ASP A 226 0.67 -2.63 34.08
C ASP A 226 1.63 -1.41 34.07
N LEU A 227 1.68 -0.69 35.16
CA LEU A 227 2.42 0.59 35.21
C LEU A 227 3.82 0.36 35.78
N ASP A 228 3.92 -0.29 36.93
CA ASP A 228 5.17 -0.50 37.67
C ASP A 228 6.10 -1.46 36.89
N ASN A 229 7.35 -1.08 36.69
CA ASN A 229 8.33 -1.81 35.90
C ASN A 229 7.90 -2.18 34.44
N THR A 230 6.81 -1.58 33.95
CA THR A 230 6.29 -1.79 32.60
C THR A 230 6.32 -0.49 31.78
N ILE A 231 5.73 0.59 32.30
CA ILE A 231 5.74 1.93 31.66
C ILE A 231 6.85 2.80 32.23
N TRP A 232 7.15 2.61 33.49
CA TRP A 232 8.29 3.23 34.16
C TRP A 232 9.09 2.18 34.99
N GLY A 233 10.34 2.49 35.23
CA GLY A 233 11.17 1.68 36.15
C GLY A 233 10.88 2.07 37.61
N GLY A 234 10.69 1.07 38.46
CA GLY A 234 10.33 1.24 39.84
C GLY A 234 8.87 0.91 40.16
N VAL A 235 8.56 0.83 41.45
CA VAL A 235 7.23 0.57 41.99
C VAL A 235 6.78 1.82 42.75
N VAL A 236 5.75 2.48 42.28
CA VAL A 236 5.31 3.78 42.86
C VAL A 236 4.98 3.66 44.36
N GLY A 237 4.42 2.52 44.76
CA GLY A 237 4.07 2.27 46.18
C GLY A 237 5.27 2.12 47.11
N ASP A 238 6.40 1.60 46.60
CA ASP A 238 7.61 1.34 47.39
C ASP A 238 8.65 2.44 47.23
N ASP A 239 8.86 2.92 46.01
CA ASP A 239 9.91 3.90 45.64
C ASP A 239 9.43 5.36 45.74
N GLY A 240 8.12 5.58 45.75
CA GLY A 240 7.51 6.90 45.62
C GLY A 240 7.56 7.44 44.22
N TRP A 241 6.64 8.37 43.90
CA TRP A 241 6.49 8.94 42.58
C TRP A 241 7.73 9.75 42.10
N GLU A 242 8.55 10.23 43.02
CA GLU A 242 9.76 11.03 42.75
C GLU A 242 10.93 10.16 42.26
N ASN A 243 10.93 8.87 42.57
CA ASN A 243 12.02 7.96 42.26
C ASN A 243 11.74 7.01 41.10
N ILE A 244 10.54 7.05 40.52
CA ILE A 244 10.26 6.31 39.30
C ILE A 244 11.08 6.79 38.11
N GLN A 245 11.56 5.85 37.29
CA GLN A 245 12.35 6.17 36.10
C GLN A 245 11.45 6.17 34.87
N VAL A 246 11.19 7.34 34.30
CA VAL A 246 10.50 7.48 33.02
C VAL A 246 11.55 7.63 31.91
N GLY A 247 11.49 6.76 30.91
CA GLY A 247 12.43 6.82 29.79
C GLY A 247 12.34 8.16 29.04
N HIS A 248 13.48 8.81 28.86
CA HIS A 248 13.63 9.96 27.97
C HIS A 248 14.21 9.44 26.65
N GLY A 249 13.35 9.14 25.70
CA GLY A 249 13.81 8.75 24.38
C GLY A 249 12.64 8.67 23.41
N LEU A 250 12.88 9.17 22.21
CA LEU A 250 12.14 8.76 21.04
C LEU A 250 12.49 7.28 20.79
N GLY A 251 11.75 6.37 21.43
CA GLY A 251 11.89 4.93 21.25
C GLY A 251 11.49 4.48 19.86
#